data_9424499d631a865d4b32de96a17b7003
#
_entry.id   9424499d631a865d4b32de96a17b7003
#
_cell.length_a   1.000
_cell.length_b   1.000
_cell.length_c   1.000
_cell.angle_alpha   90.00
_cell.angle_beta   90.00
_cell.angle_gamma   90.00
#
_symmetry.space_group_name_H-M   'P 1'
#
loop_
_entity.id
_entity.type
_entity.pdbx_description
1 polymer ?
#
loop_
_entity_poly.entity_id
_entity_poly.type
_entity_poly.pdbx_seq_one_letter_code
_entity_poly.pdbx_strand_id
1 'polypeptide(L)'
;MKSLKDEIINNLRQIVVSIPSNKIIIGIDELDRCRPDYAIKALEIIKHFFDIDKLIFVLAVDKEQLKNTVKVLYGMNADTDCYLKKFVDVEYLLPKPDISIFIKYLIENKYKLINEKFQVYNQKPAILIQNHRSEWYCLYIQ
;
A
#
# COMPACT_ATOMS: atom_id res chain seq x y z
N MET A 1 -17.28 -19.61 -25.04
CA MET A 1 -17.36 -18.19 -24.62
C MET A 1 -16.11 -17.88 -23.83
N LYS A 2 -15.26 -16.96 -24.29
CA LYS A 2 -14.13 -16.47 -23.47
C LYS A 2 -14.74 -15.77 -22.25
N SER A 3 -14.19 -16.02 -21.06
CA SER A 3 -14.65 -15.34 -19.87
C SER A 3 -14.21 -13.86 -19.92
N LEU A 4 -14.95 -12.97 -19.30
CA LEU A 4 -14.57 -11.56 -19.17
C LEU A 4 -13.15 -11.42 -18.61
N LYS A 5 -12.74 -12.32 -17.71
CA LYS A 5 -11.40 -12.41 -17.16
C LYS A 5 -10.34 -12.64 -18.25
N ASP A 6 -10.56 -13.59 -19.16
CA ASP A 6 -9.60 -13.90 -20.24
C ASP A 6 -9.45 -12.72 -21.18
N GLU A 7 -10.52 -11.98 -21.41
CA GLU A 7 -10.51 -10.76 -22.24
C GLU A 7 -9.67 -9.65 -21.57
N ILE A 8 -9.85 -9.41 -20.27
CA ILE A 8 -9.07 -8.43 -19.51
C ILE A 8 -7.58 -8.82 -19.53
N ILE A 9 -7.23 -10.08 -19.27
CA ILE A 9 -5.85 -10.56 -19.30
C ILE A 9 -5.22 -10.32 -20.67
N ASN A 10 -5.92 -10.64 -21.74
CA ASN A 10 -5.41 -10.45 -23.10
C ASN A 10 -5.21 -8.96 -23.42
N ASN A 11 -6.13 -8.10 -23.03
CA ASN A 11 -6.03 -6.66 -23.23
C ASN A 11 -4.84 -6.07 -22.45
N LEU A 12 -4.65 -6.49 -21.19
CA LEU A 12 -3.50 -6.06 -20.38
C LEU A 12 -2.17 -6.51 -21.02
N ARG A 13 -2.06 -7.74 -21.50
CA ARG A 13 -0.86 -8.21 -22.21
C ARG A 13 -0.56 -7.38 -23.44
N GLN A 14 -1.57 -7.01 -24.23
CA GLN A 14 -1.38 -6.14 -25.40
C GLN A 14 -0.91 -4.74 -25.01
N ILE A 15 -1.49 -4.17 -23.93
CA ILE A 15 -1.08 -2.87 -23.42
C ILE A 15 0.37 -2.89 -22.95
N VAL A 16 0.77 -3.91 -22.18
CA VAL A 16 2.16 -4.05 -21.69
C VAL A 16 3.16 -4.07 -22.86
N VAL A 17 2.84 -4.80 -23.93
CA VAL A 17 3.71 -4.89 -25.11
C VAL A 17 3.79 -3.57 -25.87
N SER A 18 2.72 -2.79 -25.89
CA SER A 18 2.67 -1.51 -26.63
C SER A 18 3.42 -0.36 -25.92
N ILE A 19 3.74 -0.49 -24.63
CA ILE A 19 4.41 0.56 -23.85
C ILE A 19 5.93 0.48 -24.08
N PRO A 20 6.62 1.60 -24.36
CA PRO A 20 8.07 1.60 -24.58
C PRO A 20 8.90 1.04 -23.43
N SER A 21 8.52 1.29 -22.19
CA SER A 21 9.17 0.75 -20.99
C SER A 21 8.92 -0.73 -20.80
N ASN A 22 7.92 -1.29 -21.48
CA ASN A 22 7.48 -2.68 -21.31
C ASN A 22 7.17 -3.08 -19.86
N LYS A 23 6.80 -2.12 -19.01
CA LYS A 23 6.43 -2.35 -17.59
C LYS A 23 5.23 -1.50 -17.23
N ILE A 24 4.31 -2.10 -16.49
CA ILE A 24 3.15 -1.41 -15.89
C ILE A 24 3.21 -1.65 -14.40
N ILE A 25 3.08 -0.58 -13.62
CA ILE A 25 2.97 -0.65 -12.16
C ILE A 25 1.55 -0.27 -11.79
N ILE A 26 0.87 -1.14 -11.06
CA ILE A 26 -0.46 -0.90 -10.52
C ILE A 26 -0.35 -0.75 -9.01
N GLY A 27 -0.57 0.47 -8.52
CA GLY A 27 -0.65 0.77 -7.09
C GLY A 27 -2.05 0.50 -6.54
N ILE A 28 -2.12 -0.23 -5.44
CA ILE A 28 -3.37 -0.49 -4.70
C ILE A 28 -3.14 -0.03 -3.27
N ASP A 29 -3.93 0.93 -2.83
CA ASP A 29 -3.82 1.54 -1.51
C ASP A 29 -5.08 1.27 -0.68
N GLU A 30 -4.92 1.29 0.65
CA GLU A 30 -6.00 1.21 1.64
C GLU A 30 -6.88 -0.05 1.56
N LEU A 31 -6.35 -1.16 1.04
CA LEU A 31 -7.10 -2.41 0.97
C LEU A 31 -7.48 -2.96 2.35
N ASP A 32 -6.65 -2.70 3.34
CA ASP A 32 -6.84 -3.03 4.75
C ASP A 32 -8.02 -2.29 5.41
N ARG A 33 -8.47 -1.18 4.82
CA ARG A 33 -9.63 -0.40 5.28
C ARG A 33 -10.95 -0.83 4.64
N CYS A 34 -10.87 -1.71 3.67
CA CYS A 34 -12.06 -2.26 3.02
C CYS A 34 -12.78 -3.26 3.93
N ARG A 35 -14.03 -3.57 3.57
CA ARG A 35 -14.75 -4.68 4.21
C ARG A 35 -13.94 -5.97 4.05
N PRO A 36 -13.88 -6.83 5.08
CA PRO A 36 -13.05 -8.04 5.07
C PRO A 36 -13.28 -8.94 3.85
N ASP A 37 -14.53 -9.18 3.50
CA ASP A 37 -14.92 -10.00 2.35
C ASP A 37 -14.44 -9.40 1.02
N TYR A 38 -14.52 -8.08 0.89
CA TYR A 38 -14.08 -7.36 -0.29
C TYR A 38 -12.55 -7.37 -0.41
N ALA A 39 -11.84 -7.07 0.68
CA ALA A 39 -10.38 -7.01 0.69
C ALA A 39 -9.75 -8.35 0.24
N ILE A 40 -10.23 -9.46 0.79
CA ILE A 40 -9.74 -10.79 0.43
C ILE A 40 -10.10 -11.15 -1.01
N LYS A 41 -11.34 -10.87 -1.42
CA LYS A 41 -11.76 -11.12 -2.81
C LYS A 41 -10.95 -10.29 -3.81
N ALA A 42 -10.60 -9.05 -3.48
CA ALA A 42 -9.75 -8.23 -4.32
C ALA A 42 -8.35 -8.85 -4.49
N LEU A 43 -7.71 -9.32 -3.40
CA LEU A 43 -6.43 -10.03 -3.47
C LEU A 43 -6.52 -11.28 -4.35
N GLU A 44 -7.58 -12.07 -4.20
CA GLU A 44 -7.79 -13.28 -5.00
C GLU A 44 -7.98 -12.97 -6.49
N ILE A 45 -8.66 -11.86 -6.80
CA ILE A 45 -8.83 -11.40 -8.19
C ILE A 45 -7.49 -10.95 -8.76
N ILE A 46 -6.74 -10.12 -8.02
CA ILE A 46 -5.43 -9.60 -8.44
C ILE A 46 -4.46 -10.73 -8.74
N LYS A 47 -4.45 -11.77 -7.93
CA LYS A 47 -3.62 -12.97 -8.12
C LYS A 47 -3.75 -13.58 -9.52
N HIS A 48 -4.90 -13.47 -10.15
CA HIS A 48 -5.09 -13.99 -11.52
C HIS A 48 -4.34 -13.21 -12.60
N PHE A 49 -3.81 -12.06 -12.27
CA PHE A 49 -3.03 -11.22 -13.19
C PHE A 49 -1.52 -11.33 -12.96
N PHE A 50 -1.07 -12.10 -11.95
CA PHE A 50 0.36 -12.26 -11.63
C PHE A 50 1.16 -12.95 -12.75
N ASP A 51 0.52 -13.76 -13.56
CA ASP A 51 1.15 -14.42 -14.70
C ASP A 51 1.35 -13.51 -15.93
N ILE A 52 1.05 -12.21 -15.80
CA ILE A 52 1.29 -11.25 -16.88
C ILE A 52 2.69 -10.69 -16.71
N ASP A 53 3.60 -11.06 -17.58
CA ASP A 53 4.96 -10.54 -17.58
C ASP A 53 4.99 -9.01 -17.56
N LYS A 54 5.88 -8.44 -16.73
CA LYS A 54 6.12 -7.00 -16.64
C LYS A 54 4.95 -6.18 -16.07
N LEU A 55 3.93 -6.84 -15.53
CA LEU A 55 2.89 -6.23 -14.71
C LEU A 55 3.29 -6.37 -13.25
N ILE A 56 3.46 -5.24 -12.57
CA ILE A 56 3.91 -5.17 -11.18
C ILE A 56 2.78 -4.59 -10.33
N PHE A 57 2.40 -5.30 -9.28
CA PHE A 57 1.45 -4.79 -8.29
C PHE A 57 2.20 -4.27 -7.07
N VAL A 58 1.83 -3.10 -6.61
CA VAL A 58 2.34 -2.49 -5.38
C VAL A 58 1.18 -2.30 -4.43
N LEU A 59 1.19 -3.03 -3.32
CA LEU A 59 0.15 -2.94 -2.29
C LEU A 59 0.66 -2.06 -1.14
N ALA A 60 0.00 -0.94 -0.89
CA ALA A 60 0.25 -0.10 0.27
C ALA A 60 -0.84 -0.39 1.31
N VAL A 61 -0.49 -1.15 2.36
CA VAL A 61 -1.44 -1.65 3.35
C VAL A 61 -0.83 -1.71 4.75
N ASP A 62 -1.67 -1.62 5.78
CA ASP A 62 -1.29 -2.05 7.12
C ASP A 62 -1.39 -3.58 7.22
N LYS A 63 -0.25 -4.24 7.32
CA LYS A 63 -0.14 -5.71 7.38
C LYS A 63 -0.94 -6.30 8.53
N GLU A 64 -0.89 -5.69 9.70
CA GLU A 64 -1.59 -6.22 10.88
C GLU A 64 -3.10 -6.10 10.73
N GLN A 65 -3.59 -5.01 10.15
CA GLN A 65 -5.02 -4.87 9.82
C GLN A 65 -5.45 -5.89 8.77
N LEU A 66 -4.62 -6.09 7.74
CA LEU A 66 -4.93 -7.09 6.72
C LEU A 66 -4.94 -8.52 7.28
N LYS A 67 -4.04 -8.86 8.24
CA LYS A 67 -4.07 -10.12 8.99
C LYS A 67 -5.37 -10.27 9.79
N ASN A 68 -5.82 -9.21 10.45
CA ASN A 68 -7.08 -9.23 11.17
C ASN A 68 -8.26 -9.49 10.22
N THR A 69 -8.24 -8.91 9.03
CA THR A 69 -9.20 -9.17 7.97
C THR A 69 -9.25 -10.66 7.59
N VAL A 70 -8.10 -11.31 7.46
CA VAL A 70 -8.01 -12.76 7.20
C VAL A 70 -8.62 -13.56 8.36
N LYS A 71 -8.32 -13.20 9.62
CA LYS A 71 -8.86 -13.88 10.80
C LYS A 71 -10.39 -13.79 10.89
N VAL A 72 -10.96 -12.65 10.50
CA VAL A 72 -12.43 -12.46 10.50
C VAL A 72 -13.11 -13.46 9.55
N LEU A 73 -12.49 -13.78 8.41
CA LEU A 73 -13.09 -14.66 7.40
C LEU A 73 -12.76 -16.14 7.60
N TYR A 74 -11.53 -16.43 8.03
CA TYR A 74 -11.03 -17.83 8.11
C TYR A 74 -10.89 -18.34 9.55
N GLY A 75 -11.23 -17.50 10.53
CA GLY A 75 -11.17 -17.83 11.96
C GLY A 75 -9.87 -17.37 12.64
N MET A 76 -9.94 -17.25 13.97
CA MET A 76 -8.86 -16.70 14.79
C MET A 76 -7.56 -17.53 14.76
N ASN A 77 -7.67 -18.81 14.44
CA ASN A 77 -6.52 -19.75 14.36
C ASN A 77 -5.93 -19.83 12.94
N ALA A 78 -6.40 -19.01 12.00
CA ALA A 78 -5.87 -19.00 10.64
C ALA A 78 -4.41 -18.56 10.61
N ASP A 79 -3.55 -19.28 9.89
CA ASP A 79 -2.19 -18.85 9.61
C ASP A 79 -2.22 -17.72 8.57
N THR A 80 -2.31 -16.51 9.09
CA THR A 80 -2.45 -15.28 8.29
C THR A 80 -1.19 -14.95 7.51
N ASP A 81 -0.02 -15.24 8.04
CA ASP A 81 1.25 -14.99 7.34
C ASP A 81 1.40 -15.95 6.14
N CYS A 82 1.11 -17.22 6.33
CA CYS A 82 1.10 -18.20 5.23
C CYS A 82 0.05 -17.83 4.18
N TYR A 83 -1.10 -17.34 4.59
CA TYR A 83 -2.15 -16.92 3.66
C TYR A 83 -1.70 -15.72 2.81
N LEU A 84 -1.16 -14.67 3.44
CA LEU A 84 -0.75 -13.45 2.73
C LEU A 84 0.47 -13.65 1.83
N LYS A 85 1.37 -14.54 2.18
CA LYS A 85 2.52 -14.93 1.32
C LYS A 85 2.12 -15.46 -0.06
N LYS A 86 0.87 -15.85 -0.26
CA LYS A 86 0.36 -16.27 -1.58
C LYS A 86 0.20 -15.10 -2.56
N PHE A 87 0.22 -13.87 -2.05
CA PHE A 87 -0.04 -12.65 -2.81
C PHE A 87 1.14 -11.69 -2.84
N VAL A 88 2.23 -12.00 -2.14
CA VAL A 88 3.35 -11.09 -1.92
C VAL A 88 4.67 -11.81 -2.13
N ASP A 89 5.46 -11.35 -3.09
CA ASP A 89 6.82 -11.85 -3.33
C ASP A 89 7.86 -11.08 -2.50
N VAL A 90 7.70 -9.78 -2.40
CA VAL A 90 8.61 -8.89 -1.67
C VAL A 90 7.82 -8.03 -0.69
N GLU A 91 8.27 -8.02 0.56
CA GLU A 91 7.73 -7.16 1.60
C GLU A 91 8.76 -6.07 1.92
N TYR A 92 8.34 -4.81 1.89
CA TYR A 92 9.15 -3.67 2.27
C TYR A 92 8.45 -2.87 3.37
N LEU A 93 9.08 -2.79 4.53
CA LEU A 93 8.58 -1.97 5.64
C LEU A 93 9.14 -0.56 5.50
N LEU A 94 8.26 0.44 5.40
CA LEU A 94 8.68 1.83 5.38
C LEU A 94 9.36 2.19 6.70
N PRO A 95 10.57 2.77 6.67
CA PRO A 95 11.25 3.21 7.88
C PRO A 95 10.46 4.32 8.56
N LYS A 96 10.52 4.34 9.89
CA LYS A 96 9.93 5.43 10.67
C LYS A 96 10.60 6.74 10.28
N PRO A 97 9.86 7.75 9.83
CA PRO A 97 10.46 9.05 9.55
C PRO A 97 10.95 9.69 10.87
N ASP A 98 12.07 10.40 10.80
CA ASP A 98 12.41 11.33 11.87
C ASP A 98 11.35 12.43 11.93
N ILE A 99 10.66 12.51 13.07
CA ILE A 99 9.54 13.44 13.25
C ILE A 99 9.99 14.90 13.02
N SER A 100 11.19 15.24 13.44
CA SER A 100 11.73 16.60 13.29
C SER A 100 11.94 16.96 11.82
N ILE A 101 12.50 16.03 11.04
CA ILE A 101 12.71 16.18 9.59
C ILE A 101 11.36 16.26 8.88
N PHE A 102 10.41 15.42 9.27
CA PHE A 102 9.08 15.39 8.67
C PHE A 102 8.30 16.68 8.94
N ILE A 103 8.33 17.17 10.19
CA ILE A 103 7.70 18.46 10.55
C ILE A 103 8.34 19.60 9.75
N LYS A 104 9.67 19.65 9.67
CA LYS A 104 10.38 20.64 8.89
C LYS A 104 9.94 20.61 7.43
N TYR A 105 9.90 19.44 6.83
CA TYR A 105 9.42 19.25 5.45
C TYR A 105 7.98 19.77 5.27
N LEU A 106 7.07 19.47 6.19
CA LEU A 106 5.70 19.96 6.13
C LEU A 106 5.60 21.47 6.20
N ILE A 107 6.34 22.10 7.13
CA ILE A 107 6.37 23.55 7.31
C ILE A 107 6.89 24.22 6.04
N GLU A 108 7.99 23.74 5.49
CA GLU A 108 8.68 24.35 4.35
C GLU A 108 7.94 24.12 3.02
N ASN A 109 7.45 22.90 2.77
CA ASN A 109 6.96 22.51 1.46
C ASN A 109 5.44 22.47 1.35
N LYS A 110 4.73 21.94 2.35
CA LYS A 110 3.29 21.78 2.29
C LYS A 110 2.54 23.02 2.73
N TYR A 111 2.94 23.61 3.85
CA TYR A 111 2.24 24.75 4.43
C TYR A 111 2.87 26.09 4.09
N LYS A 112 4.09 26.11 3.54
CA LYS A 112 4.85 27.32 3.20
C LYS A 112 4.85 28.38 4.32
N LEU A 113 4.89 27.91 5.56
CA LEU A 113 4.81 28.73 6.76
C LEU A 113 6.15 29.38 7.12
N ILE A 114 7.07 29.54 6.15
CA ILE A 114 8.32 30.24 6.38
C ILE A 114 8.02 31.75 6.38
N ASN A 115 7.59 32.29 7.51
CA ASN A 115 7.83 33.63 7.90
C ASN A 115 8.93 33.62 8.98
N GLU A 116 9.88 34.52 8.88
CA GLU A 116 11.14 34.64 9.64
C GLU A 116 11.02 34.64 11.17
N LYS A 117 9.89 34.32 11.74
CA LYS A 117 9.59 34.37 13.19
C LYS A 117 9.46 33.04 13.90
N PHE A 118 9.58 31.88 13.19
CA PHE A 118 9.61 30.60 13.86
C PHE A 118 11.04 30.17 14.19
N GLN A 119 11.56 30.62 15.31
CA GLN A 119 12.70 29.98 15.96
C GLN A 119 12.21 28.67 16.57
N VAL A 120 12.68 27.57 16.04
CA VAL A 120 12.50 26.25 16.66
C VAL A 120 13.32 26.22 17.92
N TYR A 121 12.68 26.48 19.06
CA TYR A 121 13.29 26.25 20.36
C TYR A 121 13.58 24.75 20.52
N ASN A 122 14.80 24.43 20.87
CA ASN A 122 15.38 23.09 21.11
C ASN A 122 14.83 22.41 22.38
N GLN A 123 13.57 22.62 22.72
CA GLN A 123 12.87 21.87 23.77
C GLN A 123 11.72 21.13 23.11
N LYS A 124 11.66 19.81 23.36
CA LYS A 124 10.68 18.85 22.85
C LYS A 124 9.40 19.53 22.36
N PRO A 125 9.15 19.60 21.06
CA PRO A 125 7.96 20.27 20.57
C PRO A 125 6.74 19.45 21.00
N ALA A 126 6.03 19.93 21.99
CA ALA A 126 4.64 19.57 22.20
C ALA A 126 3.82 20.29 21.12
N ILE A 127 4.08 20.00 19.86
CA ILE A 127 3.15 20.31 18.81
C ILE A 127 2.15 19.16 18.85
N LEU A 128 1.05 19.38 19.52
CA LEU A 128 -0.17 18.63 19.34
C LEU A 128 -0.67 18.88 17.90
N ILE A 129 0.00 18.30 16.92
CA ILE A 129 -0.63 17.98 15.67
C ILE A 129 -1.51 16.78 16.02
N GLN A 130 -2.76 17.07 16.30
CA GLN A 130 -3.81 16.07 16.40
C GLN A 130 -4.02 15.51 15.00
N ASN A 131 -3.04 14.75 14.51
CA ASN A 131 -3.22 13.90 13.36
C ASN A 131 -3.74 12.58 13.91
N HIS A 132 -5.01 12.38 13.68
CA HIS A 132 -5.58 11.06 13.64
C HIS A 132 -4.64 10.18 12.79
N ARG A 133 -4.09 9.14 13.43
CA ARG A 133 -3.43 7.97 12.89
C ARG A 133 -1.90 8.04 12.71
N SER A 134 -1.24 7.39 13.66
CA SER A 134 0.07 6.78 13.46
C SER A 134 -0.11 5.48 12.65
N GLU A 135 -0.39 5.59 11.37
CA GLU A 135 -0.52 4.44 10.50
C GLU A 135 0.82 4.17 9.82
N TRP A 136 1.31 2.94 9.98
CA TRP A 136 2.51 2.44 9.35
C TRP A 136 2.09 1.69 8.09
N TYR A 137 2.60 2.07 6.93
CA TYR A 137 2.33 1.40 5.66
C TYR A 137 3.43 0.40 5.36
N CYS A 138 3.03 -0.86 5.11
CA CYS A 138 3.88 -1.82 4.42
C CYS A 138 3.66 -1.67 2.92
N LEU A 139 4.74 -1.52 2.16
CA LEU A 139 4.70 -1.54 0.71
C LEU A 139 5.00 -2.96 0.25
N TYR A 140 4.06 -3.56 -0.46
CA TYR A 140 4.22 -4.87 -1.06
C TYR A 140 4.52 -4.70 -2.55
N ILE A 141 5.62 -5.30 -3.01
CA ILE A 141 6.02 -5.27 -4.42
C ILE A 141 6.03 -6.70 -4.93
N GLN A 142 5.38 -6.93 -6.04
CA GLN A 142 5.43 -8.17 -6.81
C GLN A 142 6.21 -7.99 -8.10
#